data_1dc4d0a89f1fb86e7393d3a5e2a29f6b
#
_entry.id   1dc4d0a89f1fb86e7393d3a5e2a29f6b
#
_cell.length_a   1.000
_cell.length_b   1.000
_cell.length_c   1.000
_cell.angle_alpha   90.00
_cell.angle_beta   90.00
_cell.angle_gamma   90.00
#
_symmetry.space_group_name_H-M   'P 1'
#
loop_
_entity.id
_entity.type
_entity.pdbx_description
1 polymer ?
#
loop_
_entity_poly.entity_id
_entity_poly.type
_entity_poly.pdbx_seq_one_letter_code
_entity_poly.pdbx_strand_id
1 'polypeptide(L)'
;MTQDNTGIDSLLNTAFQGKVVRKDLTKLLKEGANVPVYVLEYLLGMYCASDDEEIIQEGIQSVKDILSQNYVRPDEAEKVKSIIRERGSFKVIDKVTVKLNERRDCYEALLSNLGVQGVEISSTFVKQFEKLLVGGIWCIISINYYFEEGQKGSPFSISELKPIQMPGMDMGEFYEGRKAFTEEQWLDVLIRSTGMEPTALENRTKWHLLVRLIPLVENNYNVCELGPRGTGKSHVYKEISPNSILVSGGQTTVANLFYNMSSHKVGLVG
;
A
#
# COMPACT_ATOMS: atom_id res chain seq x y z
N MET A 1 5.02 28.44 22.24
CA MET A 1 3.78 28.87 21.54
C MET A 1 3.21 27.68 20.79
N THR A 2 2.38 26.93 21.46
CA THR A 2 1.61 25.82 20.89
C THR A 2 0.37 26.43 20.23
N GLN A 3 0.50 26.88 18.97
CA GLN A 3 -0.63 27.39 18.20
C GLN A 3 -1.26 26.28 17.36
N ASP A 4 -2.54 26.05 17.66
CA ASP A 4 -3.62 25.52 16.83
C ASP A 4 -3.44 24.21 16.02
N ASN A 5 -2.82 23.19 16.61
CA ASN A 5 -2.99 21.84 16.07
C ASN A 5 -4.43 21.31 16.28
N THR A 6 -5.06 21.69 17.38
CA THR A 6 -6.44 21.31 17.71
C THR A 6 -7.47 21.81 16.71
N GLY A 7 -7.25 22.96 16.08
CA GLY A 7 -8.19 23.54 15.11
C GLY A 7 -8.27 22.76 13.78
N ILE A 8 -7.12 22.37 13.20
CA ILE A 8 -7.07 21.65 11.92
C ILE A 8 -7.56 20.21 12.09
N ASP A 9 -7.20 19.54 13.19
CA ASP A 9 -7.62 18.17 13.46
C ASP A 9 -9.14 18.08 13.66
N SER A 10 -9.73 19.02 14.39
CA SER A 10 -11.18 19.14 14.56
C SER A 10 -11.91 19.40 13.22
N LEU A 11 -11.35 20.28 12.37
CA LEU A 11 -11.88 20.53 11.04
C LEU A 11 -11.80 19.29 10.15
N LEU A 12 -10.68 18.55 10.20
CA LEU A 12 -10.50 17.31 9.44
C LEU A 12 -11.54 16.26 9.84
N ASN A 13 -11.70 16.03 11.14
CA ASN A 13 -12.66 15.05 11.66
C ASN A 13 -14.11 15.42 11.33
N THR A 14 -14.42 16.73 11.26
CA THR A 14 -15.74 17.21 10.86
C THR A 14 -15.96 17.09 9.36
N ALA A 15 -15.00 17.53 8.54
CA ALA A 15 -15.13 17.60 7.09
C ALA A 15 -14.97 16.23 6.42
N PHE A 16 -14.21 15.31 7.03
CA PHE A 16 -13.88 13.97 6.51
C PHE A 16 -14.09 12.89 7.55
N GLN A 17 -15.28 12.87 8.15
CA GLN A 17 -15.62 11.95 9.22
C GLN A 17 -15.36 10.48 8.83
N GLY A 18 -14.64 9.74 9.68
CA GLY A 18 -14.31 8.34 9.46
C GLY A 18 -13.29 8.08 8.35
N LYS A 19 -12.66 9.13 7.79
CA LYS A 19 -11.66 9.03 6.71
C LYS A 19 -10.29 9.56 7.09
N VAL A 20 -10.16 10.10 8.29
CA VAL A 20 -8.90 10.64 8.80
C VAL A 20 -8.11 9.54 9.50
N VAL A 21 -6.85 9.41 9.13
CA VAL A 21 -5.93 8.44 9.75
C VAL A 21 -4.83 9.19 10.53
N ARG A 22 -4.67 8.84 11.79
CA ARG A 22 -3.62 9.39 12.65
C ARG A 22 -2.25 8.84 12.26
N LYS A 23 -1.39 9.69 11.73
CA LYS A 23 -0.03 9.32 11.27
C LYS A 23 0.93 8.95 12.39
N ASP A 24 0.71 9.42 13.62
CA ASP A 24 1.46 9.03 14.80
C ASP A 24 1.28 7.53 15.11
N LEU A 25 0.06 7.00 14.96
CA LEU A 25 -0.24 5.58 15.15
C LEU A 25 0.48 4.71 14.11
N THR A 26 0.63 5.21 12.89
CA THR A 26 1.37 4.52 11.83
C THR A 26 2.83 4.28 12.22
N LYS A 27 3.46 5.27 12.88
CA LYS A 27 4.85 5.15 13.36
C LYS A 27 4.98 4.06 14.43
N LEU A 28 4.05 4.03 15.39
CA LEU A 28 4.03 3.01 16.46
C LEU A 28 3.89 1.57 15.92
N LEU A 29 3.12 1.40 14.85
CA LEU A 29 2.91 0.08 14.24
C LEU A 29 4.05 -0.34 13.31
N LYS A 30 4.78 0.61 12.73
CA LYS A 30 5.88 0.33 11.81
C LYS A 30 7.13 -0.22 12.50
N GLU A 31 7.31 0.02 13.80
CA GLU A 31 8.43 -0.46 14.61
C GLU A 31 8.38 -1.98 14.80
N GLY A 32 8.50 -2.76 13.75
CA GLY A 32 8.51 -4.23 13.80
C GLY A 32 7.84 -4.90 12.60
N ALA A 33 7.22 -4.15 11.71
CA ALA A 33 6.60 -4.69 10.51
C ALA A 33 7.20 -4.04 9.25
N ASN A 34 7.79 -4.84 8.37
CA ASN A 34 8.28 -4.37 7.05
C ASN A 34 7.11 -4.22 6.05
N VAL A 35 6.02 -3.64 6.51
CA VAL A 35 4.78 -3.41 5.77
C VAL A 35 4.82 -1.99 5.21
N PRO A 36 4.39 -1.76 3.97
CA PRO A 36 4.22 -0.39 3.44
C PRO A 36 3.27 0.44 4.31
N VAL A 37 3.57 1.73 4.43
CA VAL A 37 2.79 2.65 5.30
C VAL A 37 1.31 2.67 4.92
N TYR A 38 0.98 2.69 3.63
CA TYR A 38 -0.41 2.73 3.16
C TYR A 38 -1.23 1.47 3.54
N VAL A 39 -0.57 0.32 3.76
CA VAL A 39 -1.24 -0.88 4.28
C VAL A 39 -1.61 -0.68 5.74
N LEU A 40 -0.71 -0.10 6.54
CA LEU A 40 -0.97 0.26 7.93
C LEU A 40 -2.09 1.30 8.03
N GLU A 41 -2.07 2.31 7.19
CA GLU A 41 -3.09 3.36 7.14
C GLU A 41 -4.47 2.81 6.79
N TYR A 42 -4.54 1.87 5.87
CA TYR A 42 -5.79 1.18 5.54
C TYR A 42 -6.35 0.43 6.76
N LEU A 43 -5.51 -0.33 7.46
CA LEU A 43 -5.95 -1.05 8.66
C LEU A 43 -6.33 -0.09 9.79
N LEU A 44 -5.55 0.95 10.01
CA LEU A 44 -5.88 1.99 11.00
C LEU A 44 -7.20 2.70 10.65
N GLY A 45 -7.44 3.01 9.38
CA GLY A 45 -8.71 3.58 8.93
C GLY A 45 -9.90 2.67 9.16
N MET A 46 -9.69 1.34 9.18
CA MET A 46 -10.75 0.38 9.47
C MET A 46 -11.04 0.19 10.97
N TYR A 47 -10.02 0.26 11.81
CA TYR A 47 -10.13 -0.12 13.22
C TYR A 47 -9.95 1.04 14.21
N CYS A 48 -9.39 2.16 13.78
CA CYS A 48 -9.07 3.30 14.64
C CYS A 48 -9.71 4.63 14.14
N ALA A 49 -10.74 4.58 13.32
CA ALA A 49 -11.48 5.74 12.82
C ALA A 49 -12.49 6.25 13.88
N SER A 50 -11.99 6.66 15.04
CA SER A 50 -12.77 7.19 16.17
C SER A 50 -11.97 8.28 16.87
N ASP A 51 -12.67 9.17 17.56
CA ASP A 51 -12.08 10.17 18.46
C ASP A 51 -11.99 9.66 19.91
N ASP A 52 -12.54 8.47 20.19
CA ASP A 52 -12.49 7.84 21.51
C ASP A 52 -11.17 7.07 21.68
N GLU A 53 -10.39 7.44 22.67
CA GLU A 53 -9.08 6.86 22.92
C GLU A 53 -9.14 5.38 23.31
N GLU A 54 -10.20 4.92 24.00
CA GLU A 54 -10.38 3.52 24.33
C GLU A 54 -10.60 2.68 23.05
N ILE A 55 -11.47 3.15 22.16
CA ILE A 55 -11.72 2.49 20.86
C ILE A 55 -10.44 2.49 20.01
N ILE A 56 -9.66 3.57 20.03
CA ILE A 56 -8.40 3.66 19.32
C ILE A 56 -7.40 2.62 19.85
N GLN A 57 -7.26 2.48 21.17
CA GLN A 57 -6.34 1.50 21.77
C GLN A 57 -6.74 0.04 21.45
N GLU A 58 -8.02 -0.29 21.51
CA GLU A 58 -8.54 -1.58 21.06
C GLU A 58 -8.29 -1.81 19.57
N GLY A 59 -8.48 -0.79 18.75
CA GLY A 59 -8.19 -0.81 17.32
C GLY A 59 -6.72 -1.05 17.02
N ILE A 60 -5.81 -0.37 17.72
CA ILE A 60 -4.36 -0.59 17.59
C ILE A 60 -3.99 -2.04 17.93
N GLN A 61 -4.56 -2.59 19.00
CA GLN A 61 -4.30 -3.99 19.36
C GLN A 61 -4.80 -4.93 18.27
N SER A 62 -6.01 -4.70 17.75
CA SER A 62 -6.57 -5.47 16.63
C SER A 62 -5.69 -5.43 15.39
N VAL A 63 -5.15 -4.26 15.04
CA VAL A 63 -4.22 -4.12 13.90
C VAL A 63 -2.92 -4.88 14.14
N LYS A 64 -2.35 -4.81 15.35
CA LYS A 64 -1.15 -5.58 15.72
C LYS A 64 -1.38 -7.09 15.59
N ASP A 65 -2.52 -7.56 16.06
CA ASP A 65 -2.88 -8.98 16.00
C ASP A 65 -3.06 -9.44 14.55
N ILE A 66 -3.76 -8.65 13.72
CA ILE A 66 -3.91 -8.93 12.28
C ILE A 66 -2.55 -9.00 11.60
N LEU A 67 -1.66 -8.03 11.86
CA LEU A 67 -0.33 -8.02 11.26
C LEU A 67 0.51 -9.21 11.74
N SER A 68 0.51 -9.51 13.03
CA SER A 68 1.29 -10.60 13.58
C SER A 68 0.84 -11.99 13.10
N GLN A 69 -0.45 -12.15 12.85
CA GLN A 69 -1.05 -13.41 12.43
C GLN A 69 -1.08 -13.61 10.92
N ASN A 70 -1.31 -12.54 10.16
CA ASN A 70 -1.63 -12.64 8.75
C ASN A 70 -0.57 -12.05 7.81
N TYR A 71 0.29 -11.14 8.29
CA TYR A 71 1.34 -10.58 7.44
C TYR A 71 2.44 -11.61 7.20
N VAL A 72 2.67 -11.91 5.92
CA VAL A 72 3.76 -12.83 5.53
C VAL A 72 5.08 -12.07 5.50
N ARG A 73 6.00 -12.45 6.39
CA ARG A 73 7.39 -12.02 6.30
C ARG A 73 8.13 -12.92 5.31
N PRO A 74 8.92 -12.36 4.38
CA PRO A 74 9.63 -13.16 3.40
C PRO A 74 10.54 -14.24 4.00
N ASP A 75 11.14 -13.97 5.16
CA ASP A 75 11.98 -14.90 5.93
C ASP A 75 11.19 -16.01 6.64
N GLU A 76 9.90 -15.82 6.87
CA GLU A 76 8.99 -16.82 7.46
C GLU A 76 8.10 -17.53 6.41
N ALA A 77 8.30 -17.29 5.12
CA ALA A 77 7.44 -17.80 4.06
C ALA A 77 7.26 -19.32 4.10
N GLU A 78 8.32 -20.08 4.32
CA GLU A 78 8.24 -21.56 4.38
C GLU A 78 7.43 -22.06 5.60
N LYS A 79 7.52 -21.38 6.73
CA LYS A 79 6.71 -21.66 7.91
C LYS A 79 5.22 -21.43 7.62
N VAL A 80 4.90 -20.32 6.95
CA VAL A 80 3.51 -20.00 6.57
C VAL A 80 2.98 -21.02 5.56
N LYS A 81 3.77 -21.44 4.57
CA LYS A 81 3.38 -22.52 3.63
C LYS A 81 3.06 -23.83 4.35
N SER A 82 3.87 -24.21 5.35
CA SER A 82 3.61 -25.39 6.17
C SER A 82 2.29 -25.27 6.93
N ILE A 83 2.01 -24.12 7.53
CA ILE A 83 0.74 -23.85 8.21
C ILE A 83 -0.45 -23.97 7.27
N ILE A 84 -0.34 -23.41 6.05
CA ILE A 84 -1.40 -23.49 5.03
C ILE A 84 -1.65 -24.95 4.63
N ARG A 85 -0.58 -25.73 4.43
CA ARG A 85 -0.67 -27.17 4.11
C ARG A 85 -1.37 -27.94 5.21
N GLU A 86 -1.03 -27.71 6.47
CA GLU A 86 -1.59 -28.44 7.62
C GLU A 86 -3.06 -28.08 7.87
N ARG A 87 -3.41 -26.81 7.71
CA ARG A 87 -4.77 -26.31 8.00
C ARG A 87 -5.71 -26.39 6.81
N GLY A 88 -5.18 -26.61 5.61
CA GLY A 88 -5.94 -26.61 4.35
C GLY A 88 -6.32 -25.19 3.86
N SER A 89 -6.47 -24.24 4.76
CA SER A 89 -6.77 -22.84 4.43
C SER A 89 -6.15 -21.89 5.46
N PHE A 90 -5.68 -20.73 4.98
CA PHE A 90 -5.13 -19.69 5.87
C PHE A 90 -5.30 -18.30 5.25
N LYS A 91 -5.49 -17.30 6.10
CA LYS A 91 -5.61 -15.90 5.68
C LYS A 91 -4.26 -15.22 5.78
N VAL A 92 -3.82 -14.57 4.68
CA VAL A 92 -2.53 -13.86 4.65
C VAL A 92 -2.68 -12.45 4.06
N ILE A 93 -1.75 -11.57 4.42
CA ILE A 93 -1.56 -10.27 3.81
C ILE A 93 -0.29 -10.34 2.96
N ASP A 94 -0.45 -10.24 1.64
CA ASP A 94 0.66 -10.31 0.68
C ASP A 94 0.39 -9.42 -0.54
N LYS A 95 1.43 -9.11 -1.29
CA LYS A 95 1.30 -8.47 -2.60
C LYS A 95 1.00 -9.52 -3.65
N VAL A 96 -0.13 -9.36 -4.31
CA VAL A 96 -0.64 -10.25 -5.36
C VAL A 96 -0.42 -9.61 -6.73
N THR A 97 0.28 -10.30 -7.62
CA THR A 97 0.42 -9.94 -9.03
C THR A 97 -0.11 -11.08 -9.88
N VAL A 98 -0.87 -10.78 -10.91
CA VAL A 98 -1.53 -11.78 -11.75
C VAL A 98 -1.01 -11.72 -13.18
N LYS A 99 -0.89 -12.86 -13.83
CA LYS A 99 -0.60 -12.99 -15.25
C LYS A 99 -1.54 -14.01 -15.89
N LEU A 100 -1.79 -13.87 -17.18
CA LEU A 100 -2.47 -14.87 -17.97
C LEU A 100 -1.49 -16.01 -18.32
N ASN A 101 -1.88 -17.24 -18.04
CA ASN A 101 -1.21 -18.42 -18.56
C ASN A 101 -1.91 -18.85 -19.84
N GLU A 102 -1.39 -18.44 -20.99
CA GLU A 102 -1.97 -18.68 -22.31
C GLU A 102 -2.09 -20.17 -22.65
N ARG A 103 -1.19 -21.03 -22.11
CA ARG A 103 -1.21 -22.47 -22.38
C ARG A 103 -2.34 -23.19 -21.66
N ARG A 104 -2.76 -22.65 -20.50
CA ARG A 104 -3.81 -23.24 -19.66
C ARG A 104 -5.11 -22.44 -19.73
N ASP A 105 -5.11 -21.31 -20.43
CA ASP A 105 -6.21 -20.36 -20.52
C ASP A 105 -6.78 -20.01 -19.14
N CYS A 106 -5.88 -19.71 -18.20
CA CYS A 106 -6.24 -19.35 -16.83
C CYS A 106 -5.35 -18.23 -16.27
N TYR A 107 -5.85 -17.56 -15.27
CA TYR A 107 -5.06 -16.57 -14.54
C TYR A 107 -4.28 -17.23 -13.40
N GLU A 108 -3.02 -16.86 -13.28
CA GLU A 108 -2.11 -17.34 -12.24
C GLU A 108 -1.56 -16.17 -11.45
N ALA A 109 -1.65 -16.24 -10.13
CA ALA A 109 -1.12 -15.25 -9.22
C ALA A 109 0.31 -15.62 -8.76
N LEU A 110 1.09 -14.56 -8.53
CA LEU A 110 2.35 -14.56 -7.81
C LEU A 110 2.11 -13.87 -6.46
N LEU A 111 2.44 -14.54 -5.38
CA LEU A 111 2.43 -14.00 -4.00
C LEU A 111 3.86 -13.62 -3.64
N SER A 112 4.13 -12.31 -3.52
CA SER A 112 5.49 -11.77 -3.49
C SER A 112 6.26 -12.17 -2.23
N ASN A 113 5.64 -12.03 -1.05
CA ASN A 113 6.28 -12.35 0.23
C ASN A 113 6.28 -13.86 0.51
N LEU A 114 5.18 -14.53 0.20
CA LEU A 114 5.07 -15.99 0.34
C LEU A 114 5.98 -16.72 -0.66
N GLY A 115 6.39 -16.06 -1.74
CA GLY A 115 7.28 -16.63 -2.76
C GLY A 115 6.65 -17.79 -3.54
N VAL A 116 5.32 -17.80 -3.72
CA VAL A 116 4.58 -18.83 -4.46
C VAL A 116 4.13 -18.27 -5.79
N GLN A 117 4.37 -19.04 -6.87
CA GLN A 117 3.97 -18.71 -8.23
C GLN A 117 2.97 -19.74 -8.77
N GLY A 118 2.21 -19.35 -9.79
CA GLY A 118 1.25 -20.23 -10.44
C GLY A 118 0.04 -20.55 -9.56
N VAL A 119 -0.27 -19.68 -8.58
CA VAL A 119 -1.43 -19.83 -7.70
C VAL A 119 -2.69 -19.57 -8.52
N GLU A 120 -3.63 -20.50 -8.51
CA GLU A 120 -4.87 -20.35 -9.25
C GLU A 120 -5.73 -19.20 -8.65
N ILE A 121 -6.24 -18.34 -9.52
CA ILE A 121 -7.09 -17.20 -9.15
C ILE A 121 -8.26 -17.07 -10.13
N SER A 122 -9.45 -16.79 -9.59
CA SER A 122 -10.65 -16.62 -10.41
C SER A 122 -10.54 -15.39 -11.31
N SER A 123 -10.98 -15.53 -12.57
CA SER A 123 -11.11 -14.42 -13.52
C SER A 123 -12.04 -13.31 -13.02
N THR A 124 -12.94 -13.60 -12.11
CA THR A 124 -13.83 -12.60 -11.47
C THR A 124 -13.03 -11.55 -10.72
N PHE A 125 -12.02 -11.95 -9.93
CA PHE A 125 -11.16 -11.00 -9.21
C PHE A 125 -10.34 -10.15 -10.18
N VAL A 126 -9.85 -10.74 -11.25
CA VAL A 126 -9.03 -10.03 -12.26
C VAL A 126 -9.87 -8.98 -12.99
N LYS A 127 -11.10 -9.32 -13.36
CA LYS A 127 -12.04 -8.36 -13.98
C LYS A 127 -12.45 -7.23 -13.02
N GLN A 128 -12.57 -7.52 -11.74
CA GLN A 128 -12.93 -6.54 -10.72
C GLN A 128 -11.76 -5.62 -10.34
N PHE A 129 -10.52 -6.13 -10.41
CA PHE A 129 -9.32 -5.43 -9.97
C PHE A 129 -8.22 -5.52 -11.04
N GLU A 130 -8.35 -4.71 -12.09
CA GLU A 130 -7.40 -4.69 -13.22
C GLU A 130 -5.94 -4.44 -12.82
N LYS A 131 -5.72 -3.69 -11.73
CA LYS A 131 -4.38 -3.46 -11.16
C LYS A 131 -3.64 -4.74 -10.76
N LEU A 132 -4.32 -5.87 -10.60
CA LEU A 132 -3.68 -7.16 -10.40
C LEU A 132 -2.78 -7.55 -11.56
N LEU A 133 -3.15 -7.14 -12.79
CA LEU A 133 -2.39 -7.39 -14.02
C LEU A 133 -1.23 -6.38 -14.21
N VAL A 134 -1.31 -5.22 -13.56
CA VAL A 134 -0.36 -4.13 -13.75
C VAL A 134 0.37 -3.84 -12.44
N GLY A 135 1.49 -4.51 -12.20
CA GLY A 135 2.34 -4.30 -11.04
C GLY A 135 1.86 -4.89 -9.71
N GLY A 136 0.62 -5.42 -9.66
CA GLY A 136 0.05 -6.07 -8.49
C GLY A 136 -0.36 -5.12 -7.37
N ILE A 137 -1.18 -5.61 -6.45
CA ILE A 137 -1.70 -4.88 -5.30
C ILE A 137 -1.55 -5.69 -4.01
N TRP A 138 -1.44 -4.98 -2.89
CA TRP A 138 -1.52 -5.61 -1.58
C TRP A 138 -2.95 -6.03 -1.28
N CYS A 139 -3.11 -7.27 -0.82
CA CYS A 139 -4.41 -7.86 -0.53
C CYS A 139 -4.39 -8.63 0.79
N ILE A 140 -5.56 -8.67 1.43
CA ILE A 140 -5.89 -9.71 2.38
C ILE A 140 -6.49 -10.84 1.57
N ILE A 141 -5.88 -12.02 1.59
CA ILE A 141 -6.30 -13.16 0.79
C ILE A 141 -6.51 -14.39 1.66
N SER A 142 -7.50 -15.20 1.31
CA SER A 142 -7.68 -16.54 1.85
C SER A 142 -7.08 -17.52 0.84
N ILE A 143 -6.03 -18.23 1.26
CA ILE A 143 -5.32 -19.22 0.46
C ILE A 143 -5.74 -20.60 0.92
N ASN A 144 -6.09 -21.45 -0.05
CA ASN A 144 -6.36 -22.87 0.17
C ASN A 144 -5.20 -23.70 -0.35
N TYR A 145 -5.00 -24.85 0.28
CA TYR A 145 -4.04 -25.85 -0.16
C TYR A 145 -4.77 -27.15 -0.45
N TYR A 146 -4.64 -27.61 -1.67
CA TYR A 146 -5.12 -28.92 -2.10
C TYR A 146 -4.08 -29.56 -3.01
N PHE A 147 -3.60 -30.73 -2.64
CA PHE A 147 -2.60 -31.48 -3.41
C PHE A 147 -3.21 -32.80 -3.89
N GLU A 148 -3.13 -33.02 -5.18
CA GLU A 148 -3.51 -34.29 -5.81
C GLU A 148 -2.32 -34.81 -6.61
N GLU A 149 -2.04 -36.13 -6.48
CA GLU A 149 -0.92 -36.74 -7.18
C GLU A 149 -1.14 -36.69 -8.68
N GLY A 150 -0.17 -36.14 -9.43
CA GLY A 150 -0.29 -35.91 -10.87
C GLY A 150 -0.90 -34.58 -11.29
N GLN A 151 -1.27 -33.72 -10.35
CA GLN A 151 -1.78 -32.37 -10.62
C GLN A 151 -0.74 -31.52 -11.37
N LYS A 152 -1.16 -30.92 -12.51
CA LYS A 152 -0.37 -29.92 -13.23
C LYS A 152 -0.68 -28.53 -12.74
N GLY A 153 0.08 -28.03 -11.80
CA GLY A 153 -0.08 -26.65 -11.28
C GLY A 153 0.31 -26.51 -9.81
N SER A 154 0.13 -25.32 -9.27
CA SER A 154 0.34 -25.06 -7.86
C SER A 154 -0.76 -25.73 -7.02
N PRO A 155 -0.42 -26.34 -5.87
CA PRO A 155 -1.44 -26.84 -4.95
C PRO A 155 -2.15 -25.71 -4.18
N PHE A 156 -1.72 -24.46 -4.37
CA PHE A 156 -2.31 -23.29 -3.76
C PHE A 156 -3.34 -22.64 -4.68
N SER A 157 -4.45 -22.19 -4.11
CA SER A 157 -5.49 -21.41 -4.79
C SER A 157 -5.98 -20.27 -3.92
N ILE A 158 -6.43 -19.17 -4.54
CA ILE A 158 -7.03 -18.02 -3.84
C ILE A 158 -8.54 -18.16 -3.88
N SER A 159 -9.17 -18.31 -2.71
CA SER A 159 -10.62 -18.38 -2.57
C SER A 159 -11.27 -17.03 -2.31
N GLU A 160 -10.59 -16.15 -1.56
CA GLU A 160 -11.06 -14.79 -1.27
C GLU A 160 -9.92 -13.80 -1.49
N LEU A 161 -10.26 -12.63 -2.01
CA LEU A 161 -9.32 -11.55 -2.23
C LEU A 161 -9.98 -10.21 -1.88
N LYS A 162 -9.39 -9.51 -0.92
CA LYS A 162 -9.78 -8.15 -0.53
C LYS A 162 -8.60 -7.22 -0.73
N PRO A 163 -8.63 -6.32 -1.73
CA PRO A 163 -7.55 -5.36 -1.93
C PRO A 163 -7.38 -4.43 -0.74
N ILE A 164 -6.14 -4.17 -0.38
CA ILE A 164 -5.75 -3.14 0.57
C ILE A 164 -5.52 -1.87 -0.24
N GLN A 165 -6.60 -1.21 -0.56
CA GLN A 165 -6.60 0.08 -1.25
C GLN A 165 -7.76 0.90 -0.71
N MET A 166 -7.60 2.22 -0.69
CA MET A 166 -8.70 3.10 -0.35
C MET A 166 -9.89 2.79 -1.27
N PRO A 167 -11.09 2.60 -0.71
CA PRO A 167 -12.30 2.54 -1.52
C PRO A 167 -12.37 3.80 -2.38
N GLY A 168 -13.03 3.71 -3.52
CA GLY A 168 -13.18 4.85 -4.42
C GLY A 168 -13.61 6.10 -3.66
N MET A 169 -12.86 7.18 -3.81
CA MET A 169 -13.18 8.44 -3.15
C MET A 169 -14.33 9.11 -3.91
N ASP A 170 -15.36 9.51 -3.18
CA ASP A 170 -16.38 10.40 -3.74
C ASP A 170 -15.76 11.80 -3.90
N MET A 171 -15.55 12.19 -5.15
CA MET A 171 -14.95 13.48 -5.47
C MET A 171 -15.85 14.65 -5.05
N GLY A 172 -17.18 14.47 -5.06
CA GLY A 172 -18.13 15.48 -4.60
C GLY A 172 -17.94 15.77 -3.12
N GLU A 173 -17.92 14.71 -2.30
CA GLU A 173 -17.67 14.80 -0.87
C GLU A 173 -16.29 15.41 -0.57
N PHE A 174 -15.28 15.01 -1.35
CA PHE A 174 -13.92 15.57 -1.21
C PHE A 174 -13.89 17.09 -1.48
N TYR A 175 -14.54 17.54 -2.54
CA TYR A 175 -14.60 18.97 -2.87
C TYR A 175 -15.39 19.77 -1.82
N GLU A 176 -16.47 19.24 -1.30
CA GLU A 176 -17.23 19.90 -0.23
C GLU A 176 -16.40 19.98 1.06
N GLY A 177 -15.78 18.88 1.47
CA GLY A 177 -14.89 18.86 2.64
C GLY A 177 -13.71 19.83 2.50
N ARG A 178 -13.12 19.93 1.29
CA ARG A 178 -12.02 20.88 1.02
C ARG A 178 -12.41 22.35 1.25
N LYS A 179 -13.67 22.72 1.01
CA LYS A 179 -14.16 24.11 1.21
C LYS A 179 -14.09 24.59 2.64
N ALA A 180 -14.05 23.69 3.61
CA ALA A 180 -13.93 24.03 5.03
C ALA A 180 -12.55 24.60 5.40
N PHE A 181 -11.54 24.49 4.52
CA PHE A 181 -10.16 24.84 4.78
C PHE A 181 -9.71 26.05 3.96
N THR A 182 -8.93 26.94 4.58
CA THR A 182 -8.16 27.95 3.85
C THR A 182 -7.04 27.29 3.03
N GLU A 183 -6.40 28.03 2.12
CA GLU A 183 -5.25 27.51 1.35
C GLU A 183 -4.09 27.09 2.27
N GLU A 184 -3.78 27.86 3.29
CA GLU A 184 -2.70 27.56 4.24
C GLU A 184 -3.01 26.32 5.07
N GLN A 185 -4.24 26.21 5.59
CA GLN A 185 -4.68 25.02 6.31
C GLN A 185 -4.62 23.77 5.42
N TRP A 186 -5.04 23.90 4.16
CA TRP A 186 -4.99 22.80 3.24
C TRP A 186 -3.57 22.39 2.86
N LEU A 187 -2.66 23.35 2.72
CA LEU A 187 -1.23 23.09 2.56
C LEU A 187 -0.70 22.25 3.72
N ASP A 188 -1.07 22.61 4.95
CA ASP A 188 -0.68 21.88 6.16
C ASP A 188 -1.28 20.48 6.20
N VAL A 189 -2.53 20.30 5.80
CA VAL A 189 -3.17 18.98 5.67
C VAL A 189 -2.41 18.10 4.68
N LEU A 190 -2.04 18.64 3.51
CA LEU A 190 -1.27 17.89 2.51
C LEU A 190 0.12 17.50 3.02
N ILE A 191 0.82 18.37 3.72
CA ILE A 191 2.10 18.05 4.36
C ILE A 191 1.94 16.95 5.42
N ARG A 192 0.92 17.06 6.28
CA ARG A 192 0.62 16.04 7.30
C ARG A 192 0.28 14.69 6.66
N SER A 193 -0.42 14.67 5.53
CA SER A 193 -0.73 13.43 4.82
C SER A 193 0.53 12.69 4.35
N THR A 194 1.66 13.39 4.18
CA THR A 194 2.96 12.78 3.92
C THR A 194 3.70 12.29 5.17
N GLY A 195 3.12 12.48 6.36
CA GLY A 195 3.71 12.10 7.65
C GLY A 195 4.67 13.13 8.23
N MET A 196 4.70 14.37 7.70
CA MET A 196 5.52 15.47 8.18
C MET A 196 4.69 16.45 9.01
N GLU A 197 5.33 17.09 10.01
CA GLU A 197 4.70 18.13 10.83
C GLU A 197 4.99 19.51 10.22
N PRO A 198 3.96 20.26 9.79
CA PRO A 198 4.14 21.54 9.10
C PRO A 198 4.43 22.74 10.03
N THR A 199 4.14 22.66 11.34
CA THR A 199 4.17 23.81 12.25
C THR A 199 5.54 24.45 12.38
N ALA A 200 6.62 23.68 12.26
CA ALA A 200 8.00 24.17 12.30
C ALA A 200 8.56 24.54 10.92
N LEU A 201 7.76 24.45 9.86
CA LEU A 201 8.21 24.66 8.49
C LEU A 201 7.82 26.06 7.98
N GLU A 202 8.78 26.74 7.36
CA GLU A 202 8.49 27.95 6.60
C GLU A 202 7.62 27.65 5.37
N ASN A 203 6.78 28.58 4.97
CA ASN A 203 5.83 28.43 3.86
C ASN A 203 6.52 28.00 2.56
N ARG A 204 7.69 28.57 2.25
CA ARG A 204 8.49 28.17 1.09
C ARG A 204 8.91 26.69 1.15
N THR A 205 9.29 26.20 2.31
CA THR A 205 9.67 24.80 2.51
C THR A 205 8.49 23.87 2.32
N LYS A 206 7.31 24.26 2.81
CA LYS A 206 6.06 23.49 2.60
C LYS A 206 5.77 23.31 1.10
N TRP A 207 5.87 24.36 0.31
CA TRP A 207 5.68 24.28 -1.15
C TRP A 207 6.71 23.40 -1.82
N HIS A 208 7.99 23.48 -1.43
CA HIS A 208 9.03 22.58 -1.97
C HIS A 208 8.74 21.10 -1.67
N LEU A 209 8.18 20.79 -0.51
CA LEU A 209 7.78 19.41 -0.17
C LEU A 209 6.62 18.94 -1.02
N LEU A 210 5.65 19.82 -1.33
CA LEU A 210 4.53 19.46 -2.21
C LEU A 210 4.95 19.23 -3.67
N VAL A 211 5.98 19.90 -4.16
CA VAL A 211 6.51 19.66 -5.51
C VAL A 211 6.88 18.19 -5.71
N ARG A 212 7.33 17.49 -4.66
CA ARG A 212 7.62 16.05 -4.71
C ARG A 212 6.41 15.19 -5.06
N LEU A 213 5.19 15.68 -4.80
CA LEU A 213 3.95 14.94 -5.05
C LEU A 213 3.45 15.11 -6.50
N ILE A 214 3.92 16.14 -7.21
CA ILE A 214 3.46 16.43 -8.57
C ILE A 214 3.61 15.23 -9.51
N PRO A 215 4.75 14.50 -9.55
CA PRO A 215 4.91 13.32 -10.42
C PRO A 215 3.95 12.18 -10.12
N LEU A 216 3.29 12.19 -8.96
CA LEU A 216 2.30 11.17 -8.57
C LEU A 216 0.90 11.48 -9.14
N VAL A 217 0.64 12.72 -9.55
CA VAL A 217 -0.67 13.20 -9.99
C VAL A 217 -0.68 13.77 -11.41
N GLU A 218 0.47 14.20 -11.92
CA GLU A 218 0.61 14.76 -13.27
C GLU A 218 1.29 13.76 -14.22
N ASN A 219 0.72 13.60 -15.40
CA ASN A 219 1.27 12.76 -16.46
C ASN A 219 2.53 13.38 -17.07
N ASN A 220 3.55 12.56 -17.30
CA ASN A 220 4.79 12.97 -17.98
C ASN A 220 5.55 14.12 -17.28
N TYR A 221 5.37 14.29 -15.98
CA TYR A 221 6.06 15.32 -15.21
C TYR A 221 7.38 14.79 -14.66
N ASN A 222 8.49 15.28 -15.19
CA ASN A 222 9.84 14.86 -14.77
C ASN A 222 10.41 15.83 -13.72
N VAL A 223 10.86 15.29 -12.60
CA VAL A 223 11.47 16.08 -11.52
C VAL A 223 12.88 15.55 -11.21
N CYS A 224 13.81 16.48 -11.06
CA CYS A 224 15.16 16.20 -10.52
C CYS A 224 15.30 16.93 -9.20
N GLU A 225 15.42 16.20 -8.10
CA GLU A 225 15.63 16.75 -6.77
C GLU A 225 17.06 16.49 -6.30
N LEU A 226 17.83 17.57 -6.14
CA LEU A 226 19.20 17.56 -5.61
C LEU A 226 19.19 18.03 -4.16
N GLY A 227 19.94 17.35 -3.31
CA GLY A 227 20.04 17.73 -1.90
C GLY A 227 20.68 16.66 -1.02
N PRO A 228 20.95 16.97 0.27
CA PRO A 228 21.62 16.09 1.20
C PRO A 228 20.91 14.76 1.38
N ARG A 229 21.62 13.76 1.89
CA ARG A 229 21.01 12.49 2.32
C ARG A 229 20.14 12.71 3.56
N GLY A 230 19.12 11.87 3.75
CA GLY A 230 18.25 11.92 4.94
C GLY A 230 17.13 12.95 4.90
N THR A 231 16.92 13.68 3.79
CA THR A 231 15.84 14.69 3.67
C THR A 231 14.50 14.13 3.17
N GLY A 232 14.31 12.81 3.20
CA GLY A 232 13.05 12.16 2.87
C GLY A 232 12.70 12.08 1.39
N LYS A 233 13.63 12.39 0.46
CA LYS A 233 13.36 12.37 -0.99
C LYS A 233 12.75 11.05 -1.47
N SER A 234 13.44 9.95 -1.22
CA SER A 234 12.97 8.61 -1.64
C SER A 234 11.83 8.08 -0.78
N HIS A 235 11.67 8.58 0.44
CA HIS A 235 10.63 8.15 1.38
C HIS A 235 9.24 8.42 0.81
N VAL A 236 9.02 9.61 0.25
CA VAL A 236 7.73 10.01 -0.35
C VAL A 236 7.30 9.01 -1.42
N TYR A 237 8.19 8.67 -2.34
CA TYR A 237 7.86 7.73 -3.44
C TYR A 237 7.73 6.28 -2.99
N LYS A 238 8.45 5.88 -1.94
CA LYS A 238 8.41 4.51 -1.44
C LYS A 238 7.18 4.23 -0.58
N GLU A 239 6.78 5.18 0.26
CA GLU A 239 5.87 4.92 1.37
C GLU A 239 4.45 5.49 1.17
N ILE A 240 4.31 6.53 0.34
CA ILE A 240 3.03 7.25 0.21
C ILE A 240 2.18 6.67 -0.92
N SER A 241 2.79 6.31 -2.04
CA SER A 241 2.05 5.84 -3.21
C SER A 241 2.30 4.35 -3.49
N PRO A 242 1.24 3.53 -3.61
CA PRO A 242 1.36 2.15 -4.09
C PRO A 242 1.70 2.07 -5.59
N ASN A 243 1.61 3.19 -6.32
CA ASN A 243 1.78 3.24 -7.77
C ASN A 243 3.17 3.73 -8.19
N SER A 244 4.08 3.97 -7.25
CA SER A 244 5.46 4.36 -7.56
C SER A 244 6.43 3.19 -7.45
N ILE A 245 7.42 3.17 -8.33
CA ILE A 245 8.50 2.19 -8.33
C ILE A 245 9.81 2.92 -8.04
N LEU A 246 10.48 2.52 -6.96
CA LEU A 246 11.80 3.05 -6.61
C LEU A 246 12.89 2.11 -7.12
N VAL A 247 13.71 2.62 -8.05
CA VAL A 247 14.90 1.93 -8.50
C VAL A 247 16.12 2.55 -7.82
N SER A 248 16.80 1.78 -6.98
CA SER A 248 17.94 2.25 -6.20
C SER A 248 19.26 1.66 -6.68
N GLY A 249 20.34 2.41 -6.52
CA GLY A 249 21.70 1.88 -6.46
C GLY A 249 22.36 1.50 -7.76
N GLY A 250 22.26 2.28 -8.81
CA GLY A 250 23.15 2.07 -9.94
C GLY A 250 22.51 2.16 -11.31
N GLN A 251 23.21 1.66 -12.29
CA GLN A 251 22.76 1.71 -13.68
C GLN A 251 21.66 0.67 -13.92
N THR A 252 20.46 1.15 -14.16
CA THR A 252 19.37 0.29 -14.63
C THR A 252 19.51 0.11 -16.14
N THR A 253 19.50 -1.13 -16.60
CA THR A 253 19.58 -1.43 -18.03
C THR A 253 18.24 -1.28 -18.72
N VAL A 254 18.25 -1.02 -20.03
CA VAL A 254 17.02 -0.99 -20.86
C VAL A 254 16.25 -2.31 -20.74
N ALA A 255 16.96 -3.44 -20.66
CA ALA A 255 16.34 -4.75 -20.46
C ALA A 255 15.59 -4.88 -19.13
N ASN A 256 16.08 -4.27 -18.07
CA ASN A 256 15.41 -4.26 -16.77
C ASN A 256 14.22 -3.30 -16.72
N LEU A 257 14.29 -2.20 -17.48
CA LEU A 257 13.18 -1.23 -17.53
C LEU A 257 12.05 -1.67 -18.44
N PHE A 258 12.35 -2.12 -19.64
CA PHE A 258 11.34 -2.36 -20.67
C PHE A 258 11.15 -3.84 -20.99
N TYR A 259 12.10 -4.46 -21.64
CA TYR A 259 11.99 -5.87 -22.05
C TYR A 259 13.36 -6.56 -22.11
N ASN A 260 13.48 -7.70 -21.44
CA ASN A 260 14.68 -8.51 -21.45
C ASN A 260 14.58 -9.58 -22.56
N MET A 261 15.27 -9.35 -23.65
CA MET A 261 15.28 -10.27 -24.83
C MET A 261 15.81 -11.66 -24.50
N SER A 262 16.76 -11.79 -23.56
CA SER A 262 17.37 -13.09 -23.23
C SER A 262 16.46 -13.97 -22.37
N SER A 263 15.72 -13.35 -21.45
CA SER A 263 14.80 -14.07 -20.54
C SER A 263 13.34 -14.01 -20.98
N HIS A 264 13.03 -13.29 -22.07
CA HIS A 264 11.67 -13.01 -22.56
C HIS A 264 10.74 -12.47 -21.47
N LYS A 265 11.26 -11.58 -20.61
CA LYS A 265 10.50 -10.98 -19.53
C LYS A 265 10.30 -9.48 -19.75
N VAL A 266 9.07 -9.03 -19.50
CA VAL A 266 8.74 -7.60 -19.43
C VAL A 266 9.45 -6.98 -18.24
N GLY A 267 9.98 -5.78 -18.41
CA GLY A 267 10.66 -5.03 -17.36
C GLY A 267 9.69 -4.26 -16.46
N LEU A 268 10.25 -3.29 -15.72
CA LEU A 268 9.50 -2.53 -14.70
C LEU A 268 8.45 -1.58 -15.29
N VAL A 269 8.63 -1.12 -16.52
CA VAL A 269 7.79 -0.11 -17.21
C VAL A 269 7.37 -0.55 -18.63
N GLY A 270 7.55 -1.82 -18.96
CA GLY A 270 7.18 -2.42 -20.25
C GLY A 270 5.78 -2.98 -20.26
#